data_e0eb13ae7920439e55e3325a59213314
#
_entry.id   e0eb13ae7920439e55e3325a59213314
#
_cell.length_a   1.000
_cell.length_b   1.000
_cell.length_c   1.000
_cell.angle_alpha   90.00
_cell.angle_beta   90.00
_cell.angle_gamma   90.00
#
_symmetry.space_group_name_H-M   'P 1'
#
loop_
_entity.id
_entity.type
_entity.pdbx_description
1 polymer ?
#
loop_
_entity_poly.entity_id
_entity_poly.type
_entity_poly.pdbx_seq_one_letter_code
_entity_poly.pdbx_strand_id
1 'polypeptide(L)'
;SDLLGYFNDWQVCASMDGTGEVAEYIRDGLDYTQWLRNFKEGLSVATNQRQMRLDYTITMPGLLELKNMFDLSKELDTEVLTKVMFTFSNDEILSPLALPKELLHNIIDEALEYMEPLATSKQRALIEVIKNLKTRETFIPTQKGKKRQEYLDKIRKQDIKQILSRDERVLDWWTSI
;
A
#
# COMPACT_ATOMS: atom_id res chain seq x y z
N SER A 1 -17.46 13.40 -14.18
CA SER A 1 -18.08 12.29 -14.96
C SER A 1 -18.21 12.63 -16.45
N ASP A 2 -18.47 13.88 -16.79
CA ASP A 2 -18.77 14.27 -18.19
C ASP A 2 -17.61 14.03 -19.16
N LEU A 3 -16.36 14.20 -18.71
CA LEU A 3 -15.19 13.99 -19.57
C LEU A 3 -15.03 12.54 -20.04
N LEU A 4 -15.38 11.55 -19.23
CA LEU A 4 -15.23 10.13 -19.59
C LEU A 4 -16.19 9.72 -20.72
N GLY A 5 -17.33 10.41 -20.86
CA GLY A 5 -18.28 10.17 -21.93
C GLY A 5 -17.76 10.52 -23.35
N TYR A 6 -16.68 11.27 -23.47
CA TYR A 6 -16.04 11.58 -24.75
C TYR A 6 -15.08 10.51 -25.25
N PHE A 7 -14.76 9.51 -24.41
CA PHE A 7 -13.83 8.43 -24.78
C PHE A 7 -14.59 7.13 -25.02
N ASN A 8 -14.30 6.46 -26.13
CA ASN A 8 -14.87 5.14 -26.46
C ASN A 8 -14.32 4.06 -25.51
N ASP A 9 -13.07 4.24 -25.06
CA ASP A 9 -12.42 3.38 -24.06
C ASP A 9 -11.58 4.23 -23.12
N TRP A 10 -11.61 3.91 -21.82
CA TRP A 10 -10.84 4.59 -20.81
C TRP A 10 -10.51 3.65 -19.64
N GLN A 11 -9.42 3.93 -18.97
CA GLN A 11 -9.01 3.22 -17.77
C GLN A 11 -8.45 4.21 -16.75
N VAL A 12 -8.91 4.09 -15.53
CA VAL A 12 -8.37 4.80 -14.37
C VAL A 12 -7.73 3.78 -13.42
N CYS A 13 -6.42 3.86 -13.25
CA CYS A 13 -5.66 3.15 -12.23
C CYS A 13 -5.49 4.11 -11.05
N ALA A 14 -6.35 3.98 -10.05
CA ALA A 14 -6.35 4.87 -8.91
C ALA A 14 -5.28 4.45 -7.90
N SER A 15 -4.17 5.19 -7.90
CA SER A 15 -3.01 4.87 -7.06
C SER A 15 -3.30 5.09 -5.58
N MET A 16 -2.95 4.08 -4.77
CA MET A 16 -3.08 4.07 -3.32
C MET A 16 -1.95 3.26 -2.68
N ASP A 17 -1.53 3.64 -1.48
CA ASP A 17 -0.42 2.98 -0.78
C ASP A 17 -0.85 2.44 0.60
N GLY A 18 -2.16 2.47 0.89
CA GLY A 18 -2.80 2.03 2.12
C GLY A 18 -4.23 2.56 2.20
N THR A 19 -4.87 2.47 3.34
CA THR A 19 -6.20 3.03 3.62
C THR A 19 -6.12 4.09 4.72
N GLY A 20 -7.12 5.00 4.77
CA GLY A 20 -7.23 6.01 5.82
C GLY A 20 -5.94 6.79 6.07
N GLU A 21 -5.56 6.89 7.34
CA GLU A 21 -4.37 7.64 7.79
C GLU A 21 -3.06 7.15 7.16
N VAL A 22 -2.92 5.85 6.85
CA VAL A 22 -1.71 5.34 6.18
C VAL A 22 -1.60 5.90 4.76
N ALA A 23 -2.71 5.95 4.03
CA ALA A 23 -2.74 6.55 2.70
C ALA A 23 -2.39 8.04 2.74
N GLU A 24 -2.96 8.77 3.70
CA GLU A 24 -2.72 10.21 3.91
C GLU A 24 -1.29 10.50 4.37
N TYR A 25 -0.72 9.63 5.21
CA TYR A 25 0.68 9.72 5.61
C TYR A 25 1.64 9.58 4.43
N ILE A 26 1.44 8.56 3.58
CA ILE A 26 2.34 8.29 2.46
C ILE A 26 2.16 9.34 1.36
N ARG A 27 0.93 9.79 1.13
CA ARG A 27 0.55 10.79 0.11
C ARG A 27 0.15 12.09 0.78
N ASP A 28 1.15 12.90 1.10
CA ASP A 28 0.94 14.21 1.72
C ASP A 28 -0.09 15.05 0.93
N GLY A 29 -1.09 15.56 1.63
CA GLY A 29 -2.21 16.31 1.05
C GLY A 29 -3.35 15.47 0.48
N LEU A 30 -3.30 14.13 0.58
CA LEU A 30 -4.42 13.28 0.25
C LEU A 30 -5.53 13.42 1.31
N ASP A 31 -6.76 13.63 0.88
CA ASP A 31 -7.98 13.38 1.65
C ASP A 31 -8.53 12.01 1.23
N TYR A 32 -8.33 11.00 2.07
CA TYR A 32 -8.74 9.63 1.78
C TYR A 32 -10.25 9.48 1.61
N THR A 33 -11.04 10.20 2.41
CA THR A 33 -12.51 10.16 2.33
C THR A 33 -13.00 10.72 1.00
N GLN A 34 -12.43 11.85 0.58
CA GLN A 34 -12.74 12.46 -0.73
C GLN A 34 -12.28 11.54 -1.88
N TRP A 35 -11.07 10.96 -1.77
CA TRP A 35 -10.56 10.03 -2.77
C TRP A 35 -11.48 8.81 -2.93
N LEU A 36 -11.89 8.18 -1.81
CA LEU A 36 -12.77 7.00 -1.83
C LEU A 36 -14.14 7.32 -2.44
N ARG A 37 -14.69 8.49 -2.12
CA ARG A 37 -15.94 8.97 -2.71
C ARG A 37 -15.81 9.12 -4.23
N ASN A 38 -14.75 9.75 -4.69
CA ASN A 38 -14.49 9.95 -6.12
C ASN A 38 -14.27 8.60 -6.84
N PHE A 39 -13.60 7.66 -6.19
CA PHE A 39 -13.39 6.32 -6.75
C PHE A 39 -14.72 5.56 -6.87
N LYS A 40 -15.58 5.59 -5.84
CA LYS A 40 -16.93 5.00 -5.89
C LYS A 40 -17.81 5.66 -6.98
N GLU A 41 -17.71 6.95 -7.16
CA GLU A 41 -18.37 7.64 -8.28
C GLU A 41 -17.84 7.15 -9.63
N GLY A 42 -16.53 7.00 -9.79
CA GLY A 42 -15.95 6.42 -11.00
C GLY A 42 -16.45 5.00 -11.30
N LEU A 43 -16.55 4.16 -10.25
CA LEU A 43 -17.11 2.81 -10.38
C LEU A 43 -18.58 2.83 -10.86
N SER A 44 -19.37 3.80 -10.43
CA SER A 44 -20.80 3.90 -10.81
C SER A 44 -21.02 4.24 -12.29
N VAL A 45 -20.02 4.84 -12.95
CA VAL A 45 -20.07 5.18 -14.39
C VAL A 45 -19.27 4.21 -15.25
N ALA A 46 -18.51 3.31 -14.64
CA ALA A 46 -17.76 2.28 -15.35
C ALA A 46 -18.71 1.24 -15.97
N THR A 47 -18.48 0.87 -17.22
CA THR A 47 -19.28 -0.12 -17.96
C THR A 47 -18.63 -1.51 -17.96
N ASN A 48 -17.37 -1.59 -17.54
CA ASN A 48 -16.66 -2.87 -17.39
C ASN A 48 -15.60 -2.77 -16.28
N GLN A 49 -15.18 -3.92 -15.77
CA GLN A 49 -14.27 -4.05 -14.62
C GLN A 49 -12.84 -3.51 -14.88
N ARG A 50 -12.46 -3.29 -16.13
CA ARG A 50 -11.11 -2.80 -16.46
C ARG A 50 -11.01 -1.28 -16.40
N GLN A 51 -12.15 -0.59 -16.40
CA GLN A 51 -12.16 0.87 -16.43
C GLN A 51 -11.73 1.50 -15.12
N MET A 52 -12.05 0.88 -13.97
CA MET A 52 -11.65 1.37 -12.66
C MET A 52 -10.90 0.28 -11.90
N ARG A 53 -9.65 0.57 -11.51
CA ARG A 53 -8.79 -0.35 -10.75
C ARG A 53 -8.07 0.37 -9.65
N LEU A 54 -7.83 -0.34 -8.56
CA LEU A 54 -6.87 0.09 -7.53
C LEU A 54 -5.44 -0.19 -8.03
N ASP A 55 -4.54 0.78 -7.89
CA ASP A 55 -3.10 0.61 -8.16
C ASP A 55 -2.36 0.75 -6.82
N TYR A 56 -2.05 -0.38 -6.22
CA TYR A 56 -1.48 -0.47 -4.88
C TYR A 56 0.03 -0.60 -4.92
N THR A 57 0.73 0.37 -4.31
CA THR A 57 2.18 0.27 -4.10
C THR A 57 2.47 -0.16 -2.66
N ILE A 58 3.04 -1.34 -2.48
CA ILE A 58 3.44 -1.84 -1.17
C ILE A 58 4.71 -1.09 -0.73
N THR A 59 4.52 -0.15 0.17
CA THR A 59 5.57 0.49 0.98
C THR A 59 5.69 -0.23 2.33
N MET A 60 6.65 0.11 3.18
CA MET A 60 6.75 -0.49 4.51
C MET A 60 5.53 -0.16 5.39
N PRO A 61 5.02 1.08 5.47
CA PRO A 61 3.72 1.34 6.10
C PRO A 61 2.56 0.66 5.37
N GLY A 62 2.59 0.63 4.03
CA GLY A 62 1.58 -0.06 3.22
C GLY A 62 1.53 -1.56 3.49
N LEU A 63 2.66 -2.19 3.83
CA LEU A 63 2.69 -3.62 4.19
C LEU A 63 1.75 -3.95 5.36
N LEU A 64 1.58 -3.02 6.30
CA LEU A 64 0.66 -3.17 7.43
C LEU A 64 -0.83 -3.04 7.02
N GLU A 65 -1.08 -2.58 5.80
CA GLU A 65 -2.41 -2.35 5.24
C GLU A 65 -2.87 -3.45 4.25
N LEU A 66 -2.12 -4.55 4.12
CA LEU A 66 -2.43 -5.62 3.16
C LEU A 66 -3.86 -6.14 3.31
N LYS A 67 -4.30 -6.42 4.54
CA LYS A 67 -5.66 -6.90 4.83
C LYS A 67 -6.72 -5.84 4.51
N ASN A 68 -6.48 -4.59 4.90
CA ASN A 68 -7.40 -3.48 4.65
C ASN A 68 -7.55 -3.19 3.15
N MET A 69 -6.45 -3.23 2.39
CA MET A 69 -6.49 -3.07 0.92
C MET A 69 -7.20 -4.24 0.23
N PHE A 70 -7.01 -5.45 0.73
CA PHE A 70 -7.72 -6.62 0.27
C PHE A 70 -9.25 -6.49 0.51
N ASP A 71 -9.64 -6.11 1.73
CA ASP A 71 -11.04 -5.92 2.10
C ASP A 71 -11.69 -4.78 1.32
N LEU A 72 -10.97 -3.66 1.14
CA LEU A 72 -11.41 -2.55 0.29
C LEU A 72 -11.68 -3.02 -1.15
N SER A 73 -10.78 -3.81 -1.72
CA SER A 73 -10.95 -4.38 -3.06
C SER A 73 -12.19 -5.27 -3.15
N LYS A 74 -12.47 -6.05 -2.12
CA LYS A 74 -13.68 -6.89 -2.05
C LYS A 74 -14.96 -6.06 -1.90
N GLU A 75 -14.95 -5.07 -1.00
CA GLU A 75 -16.08 -4.13 -0.79
C GLU A 75 -16.44 -3.43 -2.11
N LEU A 76 -15.44 -2.96 -2.83
CA LEU A 76 -15.62 -2.23 -4.08
C LEU A 76 -15.79 -3.12 -5.31
N ASP A 77 -15.68 -4.43 -5.13
CA ASP A 77 -15.71 -5.42 -6.21
C ASP A 77 -14.76 -5.08 -7.38
N THR A 78 -13.55 -4.60 -7.08
CA THR A 78 -12.58 -4.11 -8.06
C THR A 78 -11.24 -4.87 -8.02
N GLU A 79 -10.53 -4.84 -9.13
CA GLU A 79 -9.20 -5.43 -9.29
C GLU A 79 -8.13 -4.58 -8.58
N VAL A 80 -7.13 -5.24 -7.96
CA VAL A 80 -5.96 -4.56 -7.38
C VAL A 80 -4.73 -4.87 -8.23
N LEU A 81 -4.27 -3.86 -8.95
CA LEU A 81 -2.92 -3.90 -9.53
C LEU A 81 -1.92 -3.63 -8.41
N THR A 82 -0.95 -4.50 -8.26
CA THR A 82 -0.05 -4.44 -7.10
C THR A 82 1.40 -4.39 -7.55
N LYS A 83 2.16 -3.51 -6.92
CA LYS A 83 3.61 -3.42 -7.08
C LYS A 83 4.29 -3.17 -5.73
N VAL A 84 5.55 -3.52 -5.63
CA VAL A 84 6.38 -3.21 -4.46
C VAL A 84 7.16 -1.94 -4.75
N MET A 85 7.30 -1.07 -3.76
CA MET A 85 8.12 0.13 -3.87
C MET A 85 9.52 -0.21 -4.38
N PHE A 86 9.97 0.49 -5.43
CA PHE A 86 11.32 0.33 -5.96
C PHE A 86 12.36 0.77 -4.93
N THR A 87 13.43 -0.02 -4.82
CA THR A 87 14.53 0.23 -3.89
C THR A 87 15.81 0.42 -4.69
N PHE A 88 16.34 1.64 -4.66
CA PHE A 88 17.58 2.00 -5.38
C PHE A 88 18.81 2.02 -4.46
N SER A 89 18.60 2.13 -3.16
CA SER A 89 19.66 2.17 -2.16
C SER A 89 19.16 1.77 -0.77
N ASN A 90 20.08 1.50 0.16
CA ASN A 90 19.75 1.21 1.55
C ASN A 90 19.24 2.44 2.33
N ASP A 91 19.15 3.61 1.70
CA ASP A 91 18.50 4.81 2.26
C ASP A 91 16.95 4.76 2.10
N GLU A 92 16.41 3.82 1.33
CA GLU A 92 14.98 3.69 1.04
C GLU A 92 14.23 2.98 2.19
N ILE A 93 14.22 3.62 3.36
CA ILE A 93 13.68 3.04 4.60
C ILE A 93 12.17 2.73 4.55
N LEU A 94 11.42 3.35 3.65
CA LEU A 94 10.01 3.04 3.42
C LEU A 94 9.78 1.84 2.50
N SER A 95 10.86 1.20 1.98
CA SER A 95 10.73 -0.07 1.29
C SER A 95 10.37 -1.18 2.29
N PRO A 96 9.45 -2.10 1.97
CA PRO A 96 9.20 -3.26 2.81
C PRO A 96 10.44 -4.16 2.99
N LEU A 97 11.39 -4.10 2.04
CA LEU A 97 12.65 -4.84 2.10
C LEU A 97 13.66 -4.26 3.11
N ALA A 98 13.38 -3.11 3.71
CA ALA A 98 14.17 -2.57 4.82
C ALA A 98 13.92 -3.31 6.15
N LEU A 99 12.80 -4.04 6.25
CA LEU A 99 12.50 -4.86 7.42
C LEU A 99 13.43 -6.08 7.51
N PRO A 100 13.74 -6.56 8.73
CA PRO A 100 14.37 -7.86 8.91
C PRO A 100 13.56 -8.95 8.21
N LYS A 101 14.25 -9.89 7.56
CA LYS A 101 13.62 -10.92 6.73
C LYS A 101 12.55 -11.72 7.49
N GLU A 102 12.84 -12.09 8.72
CA GLU A 102 11.91 -12.84 9.57
C GLU A 102 10.64 -12.02 9.87
N LEU A 103 10.79 -10.75 10.23
CA LEU A 103 9.66 -9.87 10.51
C LEU A 103 8.81 -9.64 9.25
N LEU A 104 9.45 -9.40 8.10
CA LEU A 104 8.76 -9.28 6.81
C LEU A 104 7.95 -10.54 6.50
N HIS A 105 8.55 -11.72 6.68
CA HIS A 105 7.89 -12.99 6.41
C HIS A 105 6.69 -13.23 7.33
N ASN A 106 6.82 -12.95 8.62
CA ASN A 106 5.72 -13.12 9.58
C ASN A 106 4.52 -12.25 9.21
N ILE A 107 4.74 -10.97 8.89
CA ILE A 107 3.67 -10.06 8.48
C ILE A 107 2.98 -10.57 7.20
N ILE A 108 3.77 -11.02 6.23
CA ILE A 108 3.24 -11.57 4.97
C ILE A 108 2.43 -12.84 5.24
N ASP A 109 2.92 -13.77 6.06
CA ASP A 109 2.23 -15.03 6.34
C ASP A 109 0.91 -14.79 7.06
N GLU A 110 0.87 -13.91 8.06
CA GLU A 110 -0.36 -13.50 8.73
C GLU A 110 -1.37 -12.83 7.77
N ALA A 111 -0.88 -12.09 6.79
CA ALA A 111 -1.75 -11.50 5.78
C ALA A 111 -2.27 -12.56 4.78
N LEU A 112 -1.42 -13.46 4.31
CA LEU A 112 -1.81 -14.53 3.38
C LEU A 112 -2.80 -15.51 4.02
N GLU A 113 -2.59 -15.89 5.29
CA GLU A 113 -3.51 -16.75 6.05
C GLU A 113 -4.94 -16.15 6.07
N TYR A 114 -5.04 -14.84 6.22
CA TYR A 114 -6.32 -14.13 6.17
C TYR A 114 -6.90 -14.05 4.76
N MET A 115 -6.07 -13.68 3.78
CA MET A 115 -6.55 -13.31 2.45
C MET A 115 -6.83 -14.49 1.53
N GLU A 116 -5.99 -15.54 1.54
CA GLU A 116 -6.07 -16.64 0.57
C GLU A 116 -7.42 -17.38 0.57
N PRO A 117 -8.01 -17.73 1.73
CA PRO A 117 -9.30 -18.41 1.76
C PRO A 117 -10.46 -17.56 1.21
N LEU A 118 -10.31 -16.23 1.22
CA LEU A 118 -11.33 -15.27 0.86
C LEU A 118 -11.16 -14.66 -0.53
N ALA A 119 -10.03 -14.95 -1.19
CA ALA A 119 -9.65 -14.33 -2.46
C ALA A 119 -10.48 -14.82 -3.64
N THR A 120 -10.75 -13.89 -4.55
CA THR A 120 -11.30 -14.16 -5.88
C THR A 120 -10.24 -13.90 -6.96
N SER A 121 -10.63 -14.02 -8.22
CA SER A 121 -9.74 -13.67 -9.34
C SER A 121 -9.24 -12.22 -9.29
N LYS A 122 -10.01 -11.29 -8.69
CA LYS A 122 -9.69 -9.85 -8.60
C LYS A 122 -8.52 -9.55 -7.66
N GLN A 123 -8.30 -10.38 -6.62
CA GLN A 123 -7.21 -10.20 -5.66
C GLN A 123 -6.00 -11.10 -5.95
N ARG A 124 -6.05 -11.94 -6.99
CA ARG A 124 -4.97 -12.90 -7.31
C ARG A 124 -3.63 -12.20 -7.51
N ALA A 125 -3.62 -11.08 -8.25
CA ALA A 125 -2.39 -10.33 -8.51
C ALA A 125 -1.75 -9.80 -7.21
N LEU A 126 -2.54 -9.32 -6.26
CA LEU A 126 -2.08 -8.90 -4.94
C LEU A 126 -1.39 -10.06 -4.21
N ILE A 127 -2.04 -11.21 -4.12
CA ILE A 127 -1.51 -12.41 -3.44
C ILE A 127 -0.20 -12.87 -4.07
N GLU A 128 -0.13 -12.94 -5.40
CA GLU A 128 1.10 -13.36 -6.10
C GLU A 128 2.26 -12.38 -5.87
N VAL A 129 2.01 -11.07 -5.87
CA VAL A 129 3.05 -10.07 -5.58
C VAL A 129 3.55 -10.21 -4.14
N ILE A 130 2.66 -10.44 -3.18
CA ILE A 130 3.04 -10.62 -1.77
C ILE A 130 3.86 -11.90 -1.57
N LYS A 131 3.47 -13.02 -2.19
CA LYS A 131 4.27 -14.26 -2.20
C LYS A 131 5.66 -14.04 -2.79
N ASN A 132 5.72 -13.34 -3.92
CA ASN A 132 6.99 -13.01 -4.55
C ASN A 132 7.85 -12.08 -3.69
N LEU A 133 7.25 -11.22 -2.88
CA LEU A 133 8.00 -10.33 -1.97
C LEU A 133 8.83 -11.14 -0.95
N LYS A 134 8.34 -12.28 -0.48
CA LYS A 134 9.08 -13.18 0.43
C LYS A 134 10.37 -13.75 -0.19
N THR A 135 10.47 -13.84 -1.50
CA THR A 135 11.65 -14.38 -2.19
C THR A 135 12.74 -13.34 -2.41
N ARG A 136 12.45 -12.06 -2.14
CA ARG A 136 13.41 -10.97 -2.34
C ARG A 136 14.38 -10.85 -1.18
N GLU A 137 15.59 -10.38 -1.49
CA GLU A 137 16.58 -10.07 -0.47
C GLU A 137 16.22 -8.78 0.27
N THR A 138 16.29 -8.83 1.59
CA THR A 138 16.16 -7.66 2.47
C THR A 138 17.51 -6.96 2.63
N PHE A 139 17.49 -5.71 3.05
CA PHE A 139 18.72 -4.94 3.30
C PHE A 139 18.68 -4.25 4.67
N ILE A 140 19.85 -3.91 5.19
CA ILE A 140 19.95 -3.12 6.42
C ILE A 140 19.84 -1.64 6.03
N PRO A 141 18.80 -0.93 6.50
CA PRO A 141 18.63 0.48 6.18
C PRO A 141 19.69 1.33 6.87
N THR A 142 20.00 2.47 6.25
CA THR A 142 20.97 3.40 6.81
C THR A 142 20.32 4.37 7.80
N GLN A 143 21.11 4.85 8.76
CA GLN A 143 20.72 5.96 9.64
C GLN A 143 20.37 7.23 8.86
N LYS A 144 20.97 7.42 7.68
CA LYS A 144 20.68 8.54 6.79
C LYS A 144 19.24 8.45 6.25
N GLY A 145 18.80 7.26 5.84
CA GLY A 145 17.42 7.01 5.40
C GLY A 145 16.41 7.34 6.50
N LYS A 146 16.65 6.86 7.72
CA LYS A 146 15.79 7.15 8.88
C LYS A 146 15.71 8.66 9.17
N LYS A 147 16.86 9.34 9.29
CA LYS A 147 16.89 10.79 9.55
C LYS A 147 16.19 11.60 8.46
N ARG A 148 16.31 11.18 7.19
CA ARG A 148 15.59 11.80 6.08
C ARG A 148 14.09 11.68 6.25
N GLN A 149 13.58 10.51 6.63
CA GLN A 149 12.15 10.32 6.87
C GLN A 149 11.66 11.15 8.06
N GLU A 150 12.37 11.11 9.18
CA GLU A 150 12.05 11.92 10.37
C GLU A 150 12.06 13.43 10.05
N TYR A 151 12.94 13.88 9.17
CA TYR A 151 12.96 15.26 8.71
C TYR A 151 11.73 15.61 7.84
N LEU A 152 11.33 14.71 6.95
CA LEU A 152 10.11 14.87 6.14
C LEU A 152 8.85 14.92 7.03
N ASP A 153 8.77 14.04 8.02
CA ASP A 153 7.68 14.00 8.98
C ASP A 153 7.56 15.34 9.72
N LYS A 154 8.69 15.89 10.15
CA LYS A 154 8.72 17.22 10.81
C LYS A 154 8.18 18.33 9.89
N ILE A 155 8.55 18.34 8.60
CA ILE A 155 8.05 19.32 7.62
C ILE A 155 6.54 19.16 7.41
N ARG A 156 6.07 17.92 7.29
CA ARG A 156 4.67 17.58 7.02
C ARG A 156 3.79 17.60 8.26
N LYS A 157 4.39 17.76 9.45
CA LYS A 157 3.71 17.67 10.75
C LYS A 157 3.04 16.31 10.95
N GLN A 158 3.72 15.27 10.51
CA GLN A 158 3.33 13.87 10.62
C GLN A 158 4.32 13.12 11.53
N ASP A 159 3.99 11.90 11.92
CA ASP A 159 4.89 11.01 12.67
C ASP A 159 4.70 9.57 12.20
N ILE A 160 5.72 9.02 11.57
CA ILE A 160 5.70 7.62 11.10
C ILE A 160 5.42 6.64 12.25
N LYS A 161 5.82 6.95 13.48
CA LYS A 161 5.59 6.06 14.62
C LYS A 161 4.11 5.84 14.91
N GLN A 162 3.25 6.83 14.65
CA GLN A 162 1.80 6.67 14.78
C GLN A 162 1.28 5.63 13.78
N ILE A 163 1.83 5.61 12.59
CA ILE A 163 1.48 4.62 11.57
C ILE A 163 2.03 3.23 11.95
N LEU A 164 3.29 3.16 12.37
CA LEU A 164 3.95 1.90 12.72
C LEU A 164 3.44 1.26 14.00
N SER A 165 2.80 2.03 14.90
CA SER A 165 2.19 1.49 16.13
C SER A 165 1.04 0.51 15.86
N ARG A 166 0.61 0.35 14.63
CA ARG A 166 -0.32 -0.69 14.18
C ARG A 166 0.27 -2.11 14.28
N ASP A 167 1.60 -2.21 14.32
CA ASP A 167 2.35 -3.43 14.60
C ASP A 167 3.55 -3.09 15.50
N GLU A 168 3.49 -3.50 16.77
CA GLU A 168 4.53 -3.20 17.77
C GLU A 168 5.90 -3.73 17.33
N ARG A 169 5.96 -4.86 16.62
CA ARG A 169 7.21 -5.46 16.12
C ARG A 169 7.91 -4.52 15.12
N VAL A 170 7.12 -3.85 14.26
CA VAL A 170 7.64 -2.89 13.28
C VAL A 170 8.04 -1.59 13.96
N LEU A 171 7.27 -1.13 14.94
CA LEU A 171 7.63 0.05 15.73
C LEU A 171 8.92 -0.16 16.53
N ASP A 172 9.08 -1.34 17.16
CA ASP A 172 10.30 -1.71 17.90
C ASP A 172 11.51 -1.75 16.97
N TRP A 173 11.36 -2.38 15.79
CA TRP A 173 12.40 -2.36 14.78
C TRP A 173 12.78 -0.92 14.38
N TRP A 174 11.80 -0.06 14.08
CA TRP A 174 12.05 1.34 13.73
C TRP A 174 12.81 2.09 14.81
N THR A 175 12.50 1.84 16.08
CA THR A 175 13.17 2.50 17.20
C THR A 175 14.59 1.98 17.46
N SER A 176 14.88 0.75 17.05
CA SER A 176 16.17 0.08 17.23
C SER A 176 17.25 0.46 16.20
N ILE A 177 16.87 1.01 15.04
CA ILE A 177 17.79 1.41 13.97
C ILE A 177 18.27 2.85 14.07
#